data_2672be7bd915cdfc4ba53ccedc2f6676
#
_entry.id   2672be7bd915cdfc4ba53ccedc2f6676
#
_cell.length_a   1.000
_cell.length_b   1.000
_cell.length_c   1.000
_cell.angle_alpha   90.00
_cell.angle_beta   90.00
_cell.angle_gamma   90.00
#
_symmetry.space_group_name_H-M   'P 1'
#
loop_
_entity.id
_entity.type
_entity.pdbx_description
1 polymer ?
#
loop_
_entity_poly.entity_id
_entity_poly.type
_entity_poly.pdbx_seq_one_letter_code
_entity_poly.pdbx_strand_id
1 'polypeptide(L)'
;MTSAVPQPRTEAAPSGGPAGRRGARRSLALALLLGAVGAAVSLLATRQTWARGSVAVAGGDFPLTATGSDVTGVPAALAVVGLAALVAVFAVRRAGRYLVSGLLALSGAGTVAAALLGVGDSAALDEKAAETSGDTAAVVTGLTHTGWPYAAVAGGALLLAAGLLALWFGRRWPAMSGRYERDGSPRARKAAPAVDPDRPEDLWKALDRGEDPTRES
;
A
#
# COMPACT_ATOMS: atom_id res chain seq x y z
N MET A 1 -61.03 -27.24 -4.36
CA MET A 1 -59.63 -27.46 -3.98
C MET A 1 -58.77 -26.62 -4.90
N THR A 2 -58.42 -25.42 -4.46
CA THR A 2 -57.65 -24.43 -5.29
C THR A 2 -56.16 -24.64 -4.97
N SER A 3 -55.42 -25.24 -5.92
CA SER A 3 -53.97 -25.41 -5.82
C SER A 3 -53.31 -24.05 -5.95
N ALA A 4 -52.73 -23.55 -4.85
CA ALA A 4 -51.88 -22.37 -4.86
C ALA A 4 -50.55 -22.69 -5.57
N VAL A 5 -50.30 -22.02 -6.70
CA VAL A 5 -49.05 -22.06 -7.43
C VAL A 5 -48.00 -21.31 -6.61
N PRO A 6 -46.84 -21.93 -6.22
CA PRO A 6 -45.81 -21.21 -5.52
C PRO A 6 -45.20 -20.14 -6.44
N GLN A 7 -45.27 -18.87 -6.04
CA GLN A 7 -44.56 -17.81 -6.74
C GLN A 7 -43.06 -17.98 -6.60
N PRO A 8 -42.28 -17.85 -7.69
CA PRO A 8 -40.81 -17.89 -7.59
C PRO A 8 -40.35 -16.70 -6.75
N ARG A 9 -39.62 -17.00 -5.66
CA ARG A 9 -38.88 -15.99 -4.89
C ARG A 9 -37.94 -15.27 -5.83
N THR A 10 -38.14 -13.99 -6.00
CA THR A 10 -37.16 -13.10 -6.66
C THR A 10 -35.91 -13.14 -5.84
N GLU A 11 -34.92 -13.90 -6.28
CA GLU A 11 -33.57 -13.85 -5.69
C GLU A 11 -33.07 -12.42 -5.83
N ALA A 12 -32.80 -11.80 -4.67
CA ALA A 12 -32.21 -10.47 -4.62
C ALA A 12 -30.89 -10.51 -5.39
N ALA A 13 -30.82 -9.81 -6.51
CA ALA A 13 -29.62 -9.66 -7.31
C ALA A 13 -28.47 -9.17 -6.42
N PRO A 14 -27.23 -9.72 -6.56
CA PRO A 14 -26.11 -9.31 -5.74
C PRO A 14 -25.89 -7.81 -5.91
N SER A 15 -25.92 -7.07 -4.78
CA SER A 15 -25.91 -5.62 -4.66
C SER A 15 -24.58 -4.93 -5.05
N GLY A 16 -23.94 -5.39 -6.12
CA GLY A 16 -22.71 -4.83 -6.70
C GLY A 16 -22.94 -4.19 -8.07
N GLY A 17 -23.85 -3.20 -8.16
CA GLY A 17 -24.11 -2.49 -9.41
C GLY A 17 -22.86 -1.80 -9.99
N PRO A 18 -22.86 -1.42 -11.29
CA PRO A 18 -21.71 -0.81 -11.97
C PRO A 18 -21.17 0.45 -11.28
N ALA A 19 -21.99 1.16 -10.52
CA ALA A 19 -21.59 2.34 -9.72
C ALA A 19 -20.67 1.96 -8.55
N GLY A 20 -20.90 0.85 -7.86
CA GLY A 20 -20.05 0.39 -6.76
C GLY A 20 -18.64 -0.02 -7.23
N ARG A 21 -18.53 -0.64 -8.40
CA ARG A 21 -17.23 -1.01 -9.01
C ARG A 21 -16.43 0.21 -9.47
N ARG A 22 -17.08 1.25 -9.97
CA ARG A 22 -16.40 2.51 -10.35
C ARG A 22 -15.85 3.22 -9.12
N GLY A 23 -16.60 3.28 -8.02
CA GLY A 23 -16.15 3.86 -6.74
C GLY A 23 -14.93 3.13 -6.16
N ALA A 24 -14.96 1.80 -6.16
CA ALA A 24 -13.84 0.99 -5.68
C ALA A 24 -12.56 1.17 -6.51
N ARG A 25 -12.66 1.30 -7.83
CA ARG A 25 -11.52 1.54 -8.72
C ARG A 25 -10.94 2.96 -8.52
N ARG A 26 -11.79 3.96 -8.33
CA ARG A 26 -11.33 5.34 -8.08
C ARG A 26 -10.60 5.46 -6.75
N SER A 27 -11.13 4.89 -5.66
CA SER A 27 -10.47 4.91 -4.36
C SER A 27 -9.13 4.14 -4.38
N LEU A 28 -9.06 3.05 -5.12
CA LEU A 28 -7.80 2.31 -5.32
C LEU A 28 -6.78 3.16 -6.07
N ALA A 29 -7.16 3.74 -7.21
CA ALA A 29 -6.27 4.59 -8.01
C ALA A 29 -5.77 5.80 -7.21
N LEU A 30 -6.66 6.42 -6.43
CA LEU A 30 -6.30 7.55 -5.56
C LEU A 30 -5.31 7.14 -4.47
N ALA A 31 -5.54 6.00 -3.78
CA ALA A 31 -4.62 5.52 -2.76
C ALA A 31 -3.24 5.18 -3.35
N LEU A 32 -3.19 4.54 -4.53
CA LEU A 32 -1.93 4.26 -5.23
C LEU A 32 -1.19 5.53 -5.62
N LEU A 33 -1.91 6.50 -6.18
CA LEU A 33 -1.33 7.78 -6.57
C LEU A 33 -0.77 8.54 -5.36
N LEU A 34 -1.57 8.68 -4.29
CA LEU A 34 -1.14 9.35 -3.06
C LEU A 34 0.07 8.66 -2.43
N GLY A 35 0.04 7.32 -2.37
CA GLY A 35 1.15 6.54 -1.81
C GLY A 35 2.43 6.66 -2.64
N ALA A 36 2.34 6.53 -3.96
CA ALA A 36 3.50 6.63 -4.84
C ALA A 36 4.10 8.07 -4.84
N VAL A 37 3.24 9.09 -4.96
CA VAL A 37 3.67 10.50 -4.91
C VAL A 37 4.24 10.83 -3.53
N GLY A 38 3.57 10.40 -2.44
CA GLY A 38 4.04 10.62 -1.08
C GLY A 38 5.42 10.03 -0.83
N ALA A 39 5.65 8.79 -1.26
CA ALA A 39 6.94 8.13 -1.15
C ALA A 39 8.02 8.84 -2.00
N ALA A 40 7.69 9.20 -3.24
CA ALA A 40 8.63 9.91 -4.12
C ALA A 40 9.03 11.27 -3.54
N VAL A 41 8.07 12.05 -3.04
CA VAL A 41 8.32 13.35 -2.41
C VAL A 41 9.20 13.19 -1.15
N SER A 42 8.90 12.20 -0.30
CA SER A 42 9.70 11.92 0.90
C SER A 42 11.14 11.54 0.55
N LEU A 43 11.34 10.65 -0.43
CA LEU A 43 12.67 10.21 -0.87
C LEU A 43 13.46 11.35 -1.52
N LEU A 44 12.81 12.20 -2.31
CA LEU A 44 13.47 13.38 -2.90
C LEU A 44 13.83 14.39 -1.83
N ALA A 45 12.93 14.66 -0.89
CA ALA A 45 13.15 15.64 0.17
C ALA A 45 14.33 15.26 1.07
N THR A 46 14.52 13.96 1.38
CA THR A 46 15.65 13.51 2.20
C THR A 46 17.01 13.64 1.53
N ARG A 47 17.04 13.73 0.20
CA ARG A 47 18.27 13.99 -0.56
C ARG A 47 18.65 15.46 -0.66
N GLN A 48 17.76 16.35 -0.28
CA GLN A 48 17.97 17.78 -0.34
C GLN A 48 18.65 18.30 0.94
N THR A 49 19.28 19.47 0.84
CA THR A 49 19.88 20.13 2.00
C THR A 49 18.79 20.64 2.95
N TRP A 50 18.79 20.16 4.18
CA TRP A 50 17.85 20.58 5.24
C TRP A 50 18.39 21.73 6.07
N ALA A 51 19.69 21.70 6.37
CA ALA A 51 20.33 22.71 7.18
C ALA A 51 21.67 23.16 6.58
N ARG A 52 22.06 24.37 6.84
CA ARG A 52 23.33 25.00 6.45
C ARG A 52 23.88 25.79 7.62
N GLY A 53 25.19 25.85 7.70
CA GLY A 53 25.92 26.65 8.68
C GLY A 53 27.38 26.77 8.30
N SER A 54 28.21 27.26 9.19
CA SER A 54 29.64 27.33 9.03
C SER A 54 30.36 26.95 10.33
N VAL A 55 31.60 26.52 10.21
CA VAL A 55 32.51 26.27 11.34
C VAL A 55 33.76 27.12 11.14
N ALA A 56 34.23 27.75 12.23
CA ALA A 56 35.47 28.51 12.22
C ALA A 56 36.67 27.54 12.23
N VAL A 57 37.55 27.69 11.25
CA VAL A 57 38.82 26.96 11.16
C VAL A 57 40.00 27.94 11.03
N ALA A 58 41.23 27.47 11.16
CA ALA A 58 42.44 28.36 11.13
C ALA A 58 42.56 29.26 9.89
N GLY A 59 41.79 28.97 8.80
CA GLY A 59 41.78 29.74 7.55
C GLY A 59 40.57 30.62 7.36
N GLY A 60 39.65 30.69 8.31
CA GLY A 60 38.36 31.40 8.20
C GLY A 60 37.15 30.49 8.35
N ASP A 61 35.97 30.99 8.00
CA ASP A 61 34.71 30.22 8.11
C ASP A 61 34.57 29.23 6.97
N PHE A 62 34.37 27.97 7.31
CA PHE A 62 34.12 26.89 6.35
C PHE A 62 32.63 26.55 6.28
N PRO A 63 31.98 26.62 5.09
CA PRO A 63 30.56 26.34 4.97
C PRO A 63 30.27 24.85 5.12
N LEU A 64 29.24 24.50 5.90
CA LEU A 64 28.73 23.16 6.12
C LEU A 64 27.30 23.03 5.65
N THR A 65 26.96 21.84 5.14
CA THR A 65 25.59 21.48 4.76
C THR A 65 25.23 20.10 5.29
N ALA A 66 23.99 19.92 5.73
CA ALA A 66 23.42 18.63 6.06
C ALA A 66 22.21 18.35 5.21
N THR A 67 22.19 17.16 4.60
CA THR A 67 21.01 16.66 3.87
C THR A 67 20.02 16.03 4.85
N GLY A 68 18.80 15.77 4.40
CA GLY A 68 17.80 15.09 5.22
C GLY A 68 18.28 13.70 5.66
N SER A 69 19.03 13.00 4.83
CA SER A 69 19.62 11.69 5.19
C SER A 69 20.74 11.78 6.21
N ASP A 70 21.45 12.91 6.29
CA ASP A 70 22.47 13.14 7.33
C ASP A 70 21.78 13.41 8.68
N VAL A 71 20.67 14.18 8.67
CA VAL A 71 19.89 14.49 9.87
C VAL A 71 19.15 13.24 10.37
N THR A 72 18.45 12.54 9.48
CA THR A 72 17.74 11.30 9.84
C THR A 72 17.46 10.43 8.61
N GLY A 73 17.84 9.16 8.67
CA GLY A 73 17.53 8.16 7.65
C GLY A 73 16.08 7.63 7.71
N VAL A 74 15.35 7.95 8.79
CA VAL A 74 14.03 7.37 9.09
C VAL A 74 12.98 7.67 8.01
N PRO A 75 12.81 8.92 7.50
CA PRO A 75 11.81 9.19 6.47
C PRO A 75 12.05 8.43 5.18
N ALA A 76 13.33 8.26 4.76
CA ALA A 76 13.67 7.49 3.58
C ALA A 76 13.35 6.00 3.76
N ALA A 77 13.74 5.42 4.90
CA ALA A 77 13.45 4.02 5.21
C ALA A 77 11.94 3.74 5.24
N LEU A 78 11.18 4.60 5.92
CA LEU A 78 9.72 4.46 6.00
C LEU A 78 9.01 4.69 4.66
N ALA A 79 9.52 5.56 3.78
CA ALA A 79 9.00 5.71 2.44
C ALA A 79 9.17 4.43 1.61
N VAL A 80 10.30 3.74 1.73
CA VAL A 80 10.53 2.43 1.07
C VAL A 80 9.60 1.36 1.65
N VAL A 81 9.44 1.30 2.98
CA VAL A 81 8.48 0.39 3.63
C VAL A 81 7.06 0.68 3.17
N GLY A 82 6.68 1.96 3.06
CA GLY A 82 5.39 2.39 2.54
C GLY A 82 5.14 1.94 1.09
N LEU A 83 6.15 2.05 0.22
CA LEU A 83 6.07 1.54 -1.16
C LEU A 83 5.90 0.01 -1.20
N ALA A 84 6.66 -0.71 -0.38
CA ALA A 84 6.52 -2.17 -0.27
C ALA A 84 5.12 -2.56 0.23
N ALA A 85 4.60 -1.87 1.24
CA ALA A 85 3.26 -2.07 1.77
C ALA A 85 2.18 -1.76 0.70
N LEU A 86 2.37 -0.70 -0.11
CA LEU A 86 1.46 -0.34 -1.19
C LEU A 86 1.33 -1.46 -2.23
N VAL A 87 2.43 -2.13 -2.57
CA VAL A 87 2.42 -3.31 -3.44
C VAL A 87 1.81 -4.52 -2.75
N ALA A 88 2.17 -4.77 -1.48
CA ALA A 88 1.72 -5.92 -0.71
C ALA A 88 0.19 -5.94 -0.47
N VAL A 89 -0.49 -4.76 -0.50
CA VAL A 89 -1.97 -4.69 -0.39
C VAL A 89 -2.69 -5.56 -1.41
N PHE A 90 -2.09 -5.78 -2.59
CA PHE A 90 -2.67 -6.62 -3.64
C PHE A 90 -2.44 -8.11 -3.42
N ALA A 91 -1.34 -8.46 -2.74
CA ALA A 91 -0.97 -9.86 -2.50
C ALA A 91 -1.73 -10.47 -1.31
N VAL A 92 -2.15 -9.65 -0.35
CA VAL A 92 -2.77 -10.13 0.89
C VAL A 92 -4.30 -10.09 0.84
N ARG A 93 -4.92 -11.00 1.62
CA ARG A 93 -6.36 -11.19 1.69
C ARG A 93 -6.89 -10.94 3.12
N ARG A 94 -8.14 -10.48 3.22
CA ARG A 94 -8.88 -10.33 4.49
C ARG A 94 -8.04 -9.62 5.58
N ALA A 95 -7.70 -10.35 6.67
CA ALA A 95 -6.96 -9.79 7.81
C ALA A 95 -5.58 -9.22 7.43
N GLY A 96 -4.84 -9.89 6.53
CA GLY A 96 -3.54 -9.40 6.07
C GLY A 96 -3.62 -8.02 5.41
N ARG A 97 -4.71 -7.69 4.75
CA ARG A 97 -4.91 -6.37 4.14
C ARG A 97 -4.97 -5.25 5.19
N TYR A 98 -5.60 -5.49 6.34
CA TYR A 98 -5.61 -4.50 7.42
C TYR A 98 -4.22 -4.29 8.01
N LEU A 99 -3.44 -5.37 8.18
CA LEU A 99 -2.06 -5.28 8.67
C LEU A 99 -1.20 -4.45 7.72
N VAL A 100 -1.25 -4.76 6.42
CA VAL A 100 -0.45 -4.04 5.41
C VAL A 100 -0.91 -2.59 5.25
N SER A 101 -2.22 -2.33 5.27
CA SER A 101 -2.74 -0.95 5.21
C SER A 101 -2.40 -0.17 6.49
N GLY A 102 -2.40 -0.82 7.65
CA GLY A 102 -1.94 -0.26 8.91
C GLY A 102 -0.45 0.07 8.87
N LEU A 103 0.37 -0.83 8.33
CA LEU A 103 1.80 -0.60 8.15
C LEU A 103 2.06 0.61 7.23
N LEU A 104 1.31 0.74 6.12
CA LEU A 104 1.39 1.89 5.23
C LEU A 104 1.04 3.20 5.95
N ALA A 105 -0.03 3.21 6.75
CA ALA A 105 -0.44 4.37 7.54
C ALA A 105 0.62 4.73 8.59
N LEU A 106 1.16 3.73 9.31
CA LEU A 106 2.22 3.93 10.30
C LEU A 106 3.51 4.44 9.65
N SER A 107 3.87 3.94 8.48
CA SER A 107 5.02 4.47 7.72
C SER A 107 4.83 5.94 7.38
N GLY A 108 3.63 6.35 6.96
CA GLY A 108 3.32 7.76 6.70
C GLY A 108 3.39 8.62 7.96
N ALA A 109 2.78 8.16 9.06
CA ALA A 109 2.81 8.86 10.35
C ALA A 109 4.25 8.98 10.90
N GLY A 110 5.02 7.90 10.83
CA GLY A 110 6.43 7.89 11.24
C GLY A 110 7.29 8.83 10.41
N THR A 111 7.07 8.90 9.08
CA THR A 111 7.74 9.86 8.20
C THR A 111 7.44 11.31 8.61
N VAL A 112 6.18 11.64 8.89
CA VAL A 112 5.78 12.97 9.39
C VAL A 112 6.48 13.28 10.71
N ALA A 113 6.42 12.37 11.68
CA ALA A 113 7.03 12.57 12.98
C ALA A 113 8.55 12.76 12.89
N ALA A 114 9.25 11.89 12.16
CA ALA A 114 10.69 11.95 12.01
C ALA A 114 11.15 13.23 11.28
N ALA A 115 10.41 13.66 10.25
CA ALA A 115 10.71 14.89 9.54
C ALA A 115 10.50 16.13 10.42
N LEU A 116 9.42 16.18 11.22
CA LEU A 116 9.17 17.28 12.15
C LEU A 116 10.23 17.37 13.26
N LEU A 117 10.66 16.23 13.80
CA LEU A 117 11.74 16.19 14.80
C LEU A 117 13.07 16.66 14.21
N GLY A 118 13.34 16.32 12.93
CA GLY A 118 14.56 16.74 12.25
C GLY A 118 14.60 18.21 11.82
N VAL A 119 13.48 18.96 11.87
CA VAL A 119 13.47 20.39 11.48
C VAL A 119 14.41 21.25 12.32
N GLY A 120 14.51 20.99 13.62
CA GLY A 120 15.31 21.77 14.56
C GLY A 120 16.64 21.10 14.96
N ASP A 121 16.99 19.98 14.37
CA ASP A 121 18.13 19.19 14.77
C ASP A 121 19.42 19.71 14.11
N SER A 122 20.39 20.15 14.93
CA SER A 122 21.71 20.60 14.50
C SER A 122 22.81 19.52 14.65
N ALA A 123 22.50 18.38 15.31
CA ALA A 123 23.49 17.37 15.66
C ALA A 123 24.35 16.91 14.47
N ALA A 124 23.73 16.68 13.31
CA ALA A 124 24.46 16.28 12.11
C ALA A 124 25.43 17.36 11.58
N LEU A 125 25.11 18.65 11.79
CA LEU A 125 26.02 19.75 11.44
C LEU A 125 27.11 19.93 12.48
N ASP A 126 26.80 19.76 13.76
CA ASP A 126 27.79 19.84 14.85
C ASP A 126 28.81 18.69 14.73
N GLU A 127 28.37 17.49 14.37
CA GLU A 127 29.27 16.36 14.05
C GLU A 127 30.22 16.70 12.87
N LYS A 128 29.67 17.25 11.78
CA LYS A 128 30.50 17.70 10.63
C LYS A 128 31.43 18.85 10.98
N ALA A 129 31.01 19.74 11.88
CA ALA A 129 31.84 20.82 12.39
C ALA A 129 33.04 20.29 13.18
N ALA A 130 32.80 19.31 14.06
CA ALA A 130 33.83 18.64 14.83
C ALA A 130 34.84 17.90 13.93
N GLU A 131 34.36 17.15 12.93
CA GLU A 131 35.20 16.47 11.94
C GLU A 131 36.06 17.44 11.11
N THR A 132 35.46 18.57 10.67
CA THR A 132 36.13 19.53 9.79
C THR A 132 37.17 20.37 10.53
N SER A 133 36.87 20.77 11.78
CA SER A 133 37.76 21.59 12.60
C SER A 133 38.84 20.76 13.34
N GLY A 134 38.60 19.46 13.52
CA GLY A 134 39.41 18.59 14.40
C GLY A 134 39.16 18.85 15.89
N ASP A 135 38.18 19.69 16.25
CA ASP A 135 37.79 20.00 17.62
C ASP A 135 36.41 19.40 17.91
N THR A 136 36.38 18.44 18.82
CA THR A 136 35.15 17.73 19.23
C THR A 136 34.12 18.64 19.94
N ALA A 137 34.55 19.83 20.38
CA ALA A 137 33.69 20.84 21.01
C ALA A 137 33.19 21.92 19.99
N ALA A 138 33.60 21.80 18.71
CA ALA A 138 33.17 22.76 17.71
C ALA A 138 31.67 22.64 17.45
N VAL A 139 30.99 23.76 17.45
CA VAL A 139 29.56 23.86 17.12
C VAL A 139 29.38 24.71 15.87
N VAL A 140 28.34 24.40 15.11
CA VAL A 140 27.99 25.14 13.91
C VAL A 140 27.52 26.56 14.26
N THR A 141 27.96 27.55 13.47
CA THR A 141 27.52 28.94 13.55
C THR A 141 26.68 29.32 12.35
N GLY A 142 25.79 30.31 12.49
CA GLY A 142 24.95 30.79 11.39
C GLY A 142 23.96 29.75 10.88
N LEU A 143 23.43 28.88 11.75
CA LEU A 143 22.52 27.80 11.39
C LEU A 143 21.27 28.37 10.68
N THR A 144 21.00 27.85 9.48
CA THR A 144 19.81 28.15 8.70
C THR A 144 19.15 26.87 8.22
N HIS A 145 17.81 26.82 8.27
CA HIS A 145 17.03 25.68 7.80
C HIS A 145 16.36 26.01 6.45
N THR A 146 16.21 24.99 5.63
CA THR A 146 15.51 25.10 4.35
C THR A 146 14.04 24.65 4.49
N GLY A 147 13.26 24.78 3.42
CA GLY A 147 11.87 24.28 3.39
C GLY A 147 11.72 22.77 3.11
N TRP A 148 12.80 22.05 2.81
CA TRP A 148 12.75 20.64 2.43
C TRP A 148 12.23 19.66 3.50
N PRO A 149 12.46 19.86 4.80
CA PRO A 149 11.83 19.06 5.83
C PRO A 149 10.30 19.06 5.74
N TYR A 150 9.70 20.21 5.43
CA TYR A 150 8.24 20.31 5.26
C TYR A 150 7.75 19.58 4.00
N ALA A 151 8.56 19.47 2.95
CA ALA A 151 8.26 18.63 1.80
C ALA A 151 8.24 17.14 2.21
N ALA A 152 9.16 16.69 3.08
CA ALA A 152 9.14 15.34 3.64
C ALA A 152 7.88 15.11 4.50
N VAL A 153 7.46 16.08 5.31
CA VAL A 153 6.19 16.04 6.07
C VAL A 153 5.01 15.88 5.13
N ALA A 154 4.95 16.66 4.05
CA ALA A 154 3.88 16.56 3.05
C ALA A 154 3.85 15.18 2.39
N GLY A 155 5.01 14.64 2.02
CA GLY A 155 5.14 13.27 1.48
C GLY A 155 4.65 12.21 2.45
N GLY A 156 5.03 12.31 3.73
CA GLY A 156 4.54 11.44 4.80
C GLY A 156 3.02 11.54 5.01
N ALA A 157 2.46 12.75 4.95
CA ALA A 157 1.02 12.95 5.05
C ALA A 157 0.25 12.31 3.89
N LEU A 158 0.79 12.34 2.66
CA LEU A 158 0.22 11.65 1.50
C LEU A 158 0.27 10.12 1.69
N LEU A 159 1.38 9.56 2.21
CA LEU A 159 1.49 8.15 2.56
C LEU A 159 0.47 7.75 3.61
N LEU A 160 0.30 8.56 4.66
CA LEU A 160 -0.68 8.35 5.72
C LEU A 160 -2.11 8.33 5.14
N ALA A 161 -2.45 9.31 4.32
CA ALA A 161 -3.74 9.38 3.64
C ALA A 161 -4.00 8.15 2.76
N ALA A 162 -2.99 7.66 2.02
CA ALA A 162 -3.07 6.43 1.23
C ALA A 162 -3.36 5.22 2.12
N GLY A 163 -2.68 5.09 3.27
CA GLY A 163 -2.88 4.02 4.23
C GLY A 163 -4.29 4.05 4.85
N LEU A 164 -4.79 5.22 5.23
CA LEU A 164 -6.14 5.39 5.75
C LEU A 164 -7.22 5.05 4.70
N LEU A 165 -7.02 5.50 3.45
CA LEU A 165 -7.91 5.11 2.34
C LEU A 165 -7.91 3.59 2.13
N ALA A 166 -6.75 2.95 2.23
CA ALA A 166 -6.63 1.50 2.11
C ALA A 166 -7.33 0.77 3.27
N LEU A 167 -7.28 1.30 4.50
CA LEU A 167 -7.99 0.76 5.66
C LEU A 167 -9.52 0.85 5.49
N TRP A 168 -10.04 1.99 5.02
CA TRP A 168 -11.47 2.21 4.92
C TRP A 168 -12.10 1.55 3.70
N PHE A 169 -11.46 1.64 2.53
CA PHE A 169 -12.02 1.17 1.26
C PHE A 169 -11.40 -0.13 0.77
N GLY A 170 -10.32 -0.61 1.37
CA GLY A 170 -9.57 -1.78 0.91
C GLY A 170 -10.42 -3.06 0.79
N ARG A 171 -11.45 -3.23 1.65
CA ARG A 171 -12.38 -4.38 1.57
C ARG A 171 -13.15 -4.47 0.25
N ARG A 172 -13.35 -3.34 -0.42
CA ARG A 172 -14.11 -3.24 -1.68
C ARG A 172 -13.21 -3.40 -2.91
N TRP A 173 -11.88 -3.47 -2.71
CA TRP A 173 -10.93 -3.56 -3.81
C TRP A 173 -10.80 -5.00 -4.32
N PRO A 174 -10.64 -5.20 -5.64
CA PRO A 174 -10.46 -6.52 -6.21
C PRO A 174 -9.14 -7.14 -5.70
N ALA A 175 -9.20 -8.40 -5.25
CA ALA A 175 -8.01 -9.21 -4.98
C ALA A 175 -7.64 -10.00 -6.24
N MET A 176 -6.35 -10.16 -6.53
CA MET A 176 -5.87 -10.89 -7.72
C MET A 176 -6.35 -12.34 -7.78
N SER A 177 -6.57 -12.98 -6.62
CA SER A 177 -6.96 -14.39 -6.51
C SER A 177 -8.45 -14.66 -6.76
N GLY A 178 -9.32 -13.63 -6.80
CA GLY A 178 -10.76 -13.83 -7.02
C GLY A 178 -11.12 -14.33 -8.42
N ARG A 179 -10.21 -14.30 -9.39
CA ARG A 179 -10.42 -14.83 -10.75
C ARG A 179 -10.28 -16.35 -10.83
N TYR A 180 -9.58 -16.97 -9.89
CA TYR A 180 -9.28 -18.41 -9.91
C TYR A 180 -10.03 -19.20 -8.87
N GLU A 181 -10.74 -18.54 -7.94
CA GLU A 181 -11.72 -19.22 -7.12
C GLU A 181 -12.94 -19.49 -7.99
N ARG A 182 -13.02 -20.71 -8.55
CA ARG A 182 -14.30 -21.29 -8.89
C ARG A 182 -15.12 -21.23 -7.61
N ASP A 183 -16.29 -20.56 -7.66
CA ASP A 183 -17.23 -20.58 -6.58
C ASP A 183 -17.43 -22.02 -6.15
N GLY A 184 -16.82 -22.37 -5.01
CA GLY A 184 -17.01 -23.67 -4.35
C GLY A 184 -18.38 -23.79 -3.68
N SER A 185 -19.36 -23.03 -4.13
CA SER A 185 -20.76 -23.31 -3.86
C SER A 185 -21.09 -24.62 -4.57
N PRO A 186 -21.50 -25.66 -3.83
CA PRO A 186 -22.08 -26.82 -4.48
C PRO A 186 -23.27 -26.32 -5.29
N ARG A 187 -23.08 -26.11 -6.59
CA ARG A 187 -24.25 -26.02 -7.48
C ARG A 187 -25.08 -27.24 -7.16
N ALA A 188 -26.32 -27.00 -6.66
CA ALA A 188 -27.29 -28.07 -6.57
C ALA A 188 -27.16 -28.85 -7.88
N ARG A 189 -26.69 -30.10 -7.78
CA ARG A 189 -26.57 -30.99 -8.93
C ARG A 189 -27.96 -30.98 -9.59
N LYS A 190 -28.14 -30.19 -10.64
CA LYS A 190 -29.19 -30.50 -11.60
C LYS A 190 -28.94 -31.95 -11.97
N ALA A 191 -29.96 -32.81 -11.80
CA ALA A 191 -29.89 -34.20 -12.21
C ALA A 191 -29.21 -34.23 -13.59
N ALA A 192 -28.08 -34.92 -13.69
CA ALA A 192 -27.33 -35.01 -14.93
C ALA A 192 -28.31 -35.56 -15.99
N PRO A 193 -28.35 -35.00 -17.19
CA PRO A 193 -29.09 -35.65 -18.28
C PRO A 193 -28.59 -37.09 -18.41
N ALA A 194 -29.49 -38.02 -18.60
CA ALA A 194 -29.13 -39.41 -18.83
C ALA A 194 -28.06 -39.48 -19.91
N VAL A 195 -26.95 -40.18 -19.65
CA VAL A 195 -25.87 -40.37 -20.61
C VAL A 195 -26.40 -41.25 -21.74
N ASP A 196 -26.41 -40.75 -22.98
CA ASP A 196 -26.78 -41.51 -24.14
C ASP A 196 -25.54 -42.33 -24.58
N PRO A 197 -25.58 -43.69 -24.47
CA PRO A 197 -24.43 -44.53 -24.79
C PRO A 197 -24.04 -44.51 -26.28
N ASP A 198 -24.97 -44.11 -27.14
CA ASP A 198 -24.72 -44.03 -28.61
C ASP A 198 -24.07 -42.70 -29.02
N ARG A 199 -23.87 -41.76 -28.06
CA ARG A 199 -23.20 -40.46 -28.31
C ARG A 199 -21.82 -40.38 -27.66
N PRO A 200 -20.72 -40.45 -28.43
CA PRO A 200 -19.36 -40.40 -27.88
C PRO A 200 -19.11 -39.15 -27.02
N GLU A 201 -19.74 -38.03 -27.37
CA GLU A 201 -19.58 -36.75 -26.64
C GLU A 201 -20.16 -36.81 -25.23
N ASP A 202 -21.25 -37.53 -24.99
CA ASP A 202 -21.90 -37.68 -23.69
C ASP A 202 -21.10 -38.64 -22.78
N LEU A 203 -20.46 -39.67 -23.39
CA LEU A 203 -19.52 -40.54 -22.71
C LEU A 203 -18.30 -39.80 -22.20
N TRP A 204 -17.71 -38.92 -23.01
CA TRP A 204 -16.58 -38.09 -22.60
C TRP A 204 -16.96 -37.11 -21.48
N LYS A 205 -18.13 -36.47 -21.57
CA LYS A 205 -18.63 -35.58 -20.51
C LYS A 205 -18.94 -36.32 -19.19
N ALA A 206 -19.32 -37.60 -19.26
CA ALA A 206 -19.51 -38.45 -18.09
C ALA A 206 -18.18 -38.73 -17.40
N LEU A 207 -17.16 -39.10 -18.19
CA LEU A 207 -15.78 -39.32 -17.70
C LEU A 207 -15.20 -38.05 -17.05
N ASP A 208 -15.36 -36.88 -17.66
CA ASP A 208 -14.91 -35.61 -17.11
C ASP A 208 -15.61 -35.25 -15.76
N ARG A 209 -16.80 -35.79 -15.54
CA ARG A 209 -17.52 -35.65 -14.24
C ARG A 209 -17.12 -36.72 -13.22
N GLY A 210 -16.28 -37.70 -13.60
CA GLY A 210 -15.87 -38.82 -12.77
C GLY A 210 -16.96 -39.88 -12.65
N GLU A 211 -17.92 -39.92 -13.58
CA GLU A 211 -18.96 -40.97 -13.67
C GLU A 211 -18.42 -42.11 -14.52
N ASP A 212 -18.64 -43.34 -14.10
CA ASP A 212 -18.27 -44.54 -14.85
C ASP A 212 -19.44 -44.94 -15.77
N PRO A 213 -19.39 -44.63 -17.06
CA PRO A 213 -20.49 -44.91 -18.01
C PRO A 213 -20.69 -46.40 -18.29
N THR A 214 -19.77 -47.26 -17.79
CA THR A 214 -19.83 -48.70 -18.02
C THR A 214 -20.45 -49.46 -16.85
N ARG A 215 -20.78 -48.79 -15.74
CA ARG A 215 -21.52 -49.40 -14.65
C ARG A 215 -23.00 -49.53 -15.01
N GLU A 216 -23.35 -50.69 -15.45
CA GLU A 216 -24.77 -51.10 -15.56
C GLU A 216 -25.41 -51.11 -14.15
N SER A 217 -26.60 -50.50 -14.07
CA SER A 217 -27.43 -50.40 -12.86
C SER A 217 -28.05 -51.76 -12.53
#